data_09a947cf4c133831134706fbb02f5658
#
_entry.id   09a947cf4c133831134706fbb02f5658
#
_cell.length_a   1.000
_cell.length_b   1.000
_cell.length_c   1.000
_cell.angle_alpha   90.00
_cell.angle_beta   90.00
_cell.angle_gamma   90.00
#
_symmetry.space_group_name_H-M   'P 1'
#
loop_
_entity.id
_entity.type
_entity.pdbx_description
1 polymer ?
#
loop_
_entity_poly.entity_id
_entity_poly.type
_entity_poly.pdbx_seq_one_letter_code
_entity_poly.pdbx_strand_id
1 'polypeptide(L)'
;HGLEPDISPEGNRQIPWGVSGSFYIITKNKYREGENMIGKSVPRVDAYDKVTGRAKFTDDLVPANCLVAKIYHAKIGNGIVKSIDTSKAEALDGVVKVVTFKDVPNHCYPTPGHPWSVELAHQDVADRNILTGRVRYYGDDIAAVVAEDEITAQRALRLIEVEYEEYPVEIHPRKSMYGSKPPIHLDKKDNVLVRSNYFIGNVEEGLKESETVIKRSYKTPIVQHCHIENPISCAYME
;
A
#
# COMPACT_ATOMS: atom_id res chain seq x y z
N HIS A 1 -33.90 12.76 26.10
CA HIS A 1 -34.37 11.36 26.07
C HIS A 1 -33.27 10.52 25.45
N GLY A 2 -32.52 9.86 26.35
CA GLY A 2 -31.42 8.97 25.99
C GLY A 2 -31.95 7.68 25.42
N LEU A 3 -31.28 7.23 24.37
CA LEU A 3 -31.31 5.84 23.93
C LEU A 3 -30.05 5.19 24.51
N GLU A 4 -30.19 4.46 25.61
CA GLU A 4 -29.18 3.53 26.06
C GLU A 4 -29.09 2.39 25.02
N PRO A 5 -27.89 1.97 24.60
CA PRO A 5 -27.75 0.79 23.74
C PRO A 5 -28.03 -0.46 24.56
N ASP A 6 -29.00 -1.25 24.14
CA ASP A 6 -29.29 -2.58 24.65
C ASP A 6 -28.08 -3.50 24.39
N ILE A 7 -27.38 -3.89 25.45
CA ILE A 7 -26.25 -4.82 25.43
C ILE A 7 -26.78 -6.17 25.88
N SER A 8 -27.33 -6.95 24.94
CA SER A 8 -27.60 -8.36 25.22
C SER A 8 -26.29 -9.17 25.20
N PRO A 9 -26.14 -10.23 26.03
CA PRO A 9 -24.89 -10.99 26.14
C PRO A 9 -24.54 -11.85 24.91
N GLU A 10 -25.39 -11.87 23.89
CA GLU A 10 -25.20 -12.63 22.64
C GLU A 10 -25.37 -11.69 21.44
N GLY A 11 -24.43 -10.77 21.29
CA GLY A 11 -24.51 -9.75 20.27
C GLY A 11 -23.72 -10.07 19.01
N ASN A 12 -24.35 -10.76 18.05
CA ASN A 12 -23.98 -10.67 16.66
C ASN A 12 -24.29 -9.24 16.17
N ARG A 13 -23.34 -8.34 16.09
CA ARG A 13 -23.51 -7.07 15.38
C ARG A 13 -23.24 -7.31 13.90
N GLN A 14 -24.30 -7.32 13.10
CA GLN A 14 -24.19 -7.18 11.65
C GLN A 14 -23.63 -5.79 11.32
N ILE A 15 -22.49 -5.75 10.67
CA ILE A 15 -21.93 -4.52 10.12
C ILE A 15 -22.66 -4.23 8.79
N PRO A 16 -23.09 -2.98 8.49
CA PRO A 16 -23.92 -2.65 7.33
C PRO A 16 -23.27 -2.83 5.95
N TRP A 17 -22.11 -3.42 5.86
CA TRP A 17 -21.34 -3.57 4.62
C TRP A 17 -21.11 -5.04 4.22
N GLY A 18 -21.96 -5.96 4.65
CA GLY A 18 -21.95 -7.33 4.13
C GLY A 18 -20.70 -8.15 4.44
N VAL A 19 -19.94 -7.81 5.49
CA VAL A 19 -18.84 -8.63 5.95
C VAL A 19 -19.33 -9.45 7.14
N SER A 20 -19.76 -10.69 6.90
CA SER A 20 -20.07 -11.65 7.97
C SER A 20 -18.75 -12.25 8.48
N GLY A 21 -18.06 -11.54 9.32
CA GLY A 21 -16.95 -12.04 10.11
C GLY A 21 -17.38 -12.12 11.58
N SER A 22 -17.35 -13.29 12.20
CA SER A 22 -17.57 -13.41 13.64
C SER A 22 -16.37 -12.82 14.37
N PHE A 23 -16.46 -11.53 14.72
CA PHE A 23 -15.50 -10.91 15.61
C PHE A 23 -15.87 -11.29 17.05
N TYR A 24 -15.10 -12.19 17.65
CA TYR A 24 -15.18 -12.42 19.09
C TYR A 24 -14.38 -11.30 19.79
N ILE A 25 -15.06 -10.22 20.16
CA ILE A 25 -14.51 -9.29 21.13
C ILE A 25 -14.64 -9.97 22.50
N ILE A 26 -13.59 -10.63 22.95
CA ILE A 26 -13.50 -11.11 24.33
C ILE A 26 -13.20 -9.89 25.21
N THR A 27 -14.22 -9.08 25.48
CA THR A 27 -14.15 -8.07 26.54
C THR A 27 -14.44 -8.71 27.91
N LYS A 28 -13.54 -9.53 28.42
CA LYS A 28 -13.38 -9.52 29.86
C LYS A 28 -12.61 -8.27 30.20
N ASN A 29 -13.33 -7.15 30.18
CA ASN A 29 -12.77 -5.87 30.61
C ASN A 29 -12.45 -6.00 32.10
N LYS A 30 -11.18 -6.25 32.41
CA LYS A 30 -10.65 -6.33 33.77
C LYS A 30 -10.58 -4.94 34.41
N TYR A 31 -10.88 -3.91 33.63
CA TYR A 31 -10.85 -2.52 34.04
C TYR A 31 -12.27 -2.00 34.12
N ARG A 32 -12.67 -1.55 35.32
CA ARG A 32 -13.95 -0.85 35.51
C ARG A 32 -13.88 0.53 34.86
N GLU A 33 -14.95 0.96 34.23
CA GLU A 33 -15.07 2.33 33.77
C GLU A 33 -14.76 3.30 34.92
N GLY A 34 -13.86 4.26 34.66
CA GLY A 34 -13.46 5.26 35.64
C GLY A 34 -12.14 4.98 36.39
N GLU A 35 -11.49 3.83 36.19
CA GLU A 35 -10.14 3.63 36.75
C GLU A 35 -9.08 4.42 36.00
N ASN A 36 -8.33 5.25 36.74
CA ASN A 36 -7.19 5.97 36.17
C ASN A 36 -6.07 4.97 35.81
N MET A 37 -5.78 4.80 34.53
CA MET A 37 -4.72 3.90 34.02
C MET A 37 -3.35 4.58 33.94
N ILE A 38 -3.28 5.89 34.17
CA ILE A 38 -2.01 6.61 34.14
C ILE A 38 -1.13 6.14 35.29
N GLY A 39 0.13 5.76 34.99
CA GLY A 39 1.08 5.26 35.96
C GLY A 39 0.91 3.78 36.36
N LYS A 40 -0.04 3.05 35.77
CA LYS A 40 -0.21 1.61 35.97
C LYS A 40 0.38 0.82 34.79
N SER A 41 0.96 -0.34 35.08
CA SER A 41 1.38 -1.31 34.06
C SER A 41 0.15 -2.05 33.53
N VAL A 42 -0.24 -1.74 32.28
CA VAL A 42 -1.38 -2.35 31.61
C VAL A 42 -0.87 -3.32 30.55
N PRO A 43 -1.22 -4.63 30.61
CA PRO A 43 -0.87 -5.57 29.55
C PRO A 43 -1.52 -5.20 28.22
N ARG A 44 -0.82 -5.39 27.13
CA ARG A 44 -1.44 -5.29 25.80
C ARG A 44 -2.55 -6.33 25.65
N VAL A 45 -3.65 -5.94 25.00
CA VAL A 45 -4.83 -6.80 24.82
C VAL A 45 -4.53 -8.07 24.01
N ASP A 46 -3.57 -7.98 23.09
CA ASP A 46 -3.14 -9.04 22.16
C ASP A 46 -1.89 -9.80 22.63
N ALA A 47 -1.29 -9.41 23.78
CA ALA A 47 -0.02 -9.97 24.22
C ALA A 47 -0.11 -11.46 24.52
N TYR A 48 -1.18 -11.89 25.18
CA TYR A 48 -1.35 -13.28 25.59
C TYR A 48 -1.44 -14.23 24.38
N ASP A 49 -2.23 -13.87 23.38
CA ASP A 49 -2.39 -14.69 22.19
C ASP A 49 -1.11 -14.75 21.36
N LYS A 50 -0.35 -13.66 21.32
CA LYS A 50 0.97 -13.64 20.65
C LYS A 50 1.98 -14.53 21.34
N VAL A 51 2.14 -14.44 22.65
CA VAL A 51 3.15 -15.23 23.39
C VAL A 51 2.78 -16.71 23.51
N THR A 52 1.51 -17.07 23.37
CA THR A 52 1.02 -18.45 23.41
C THR A 52 0.86 -19.06 22.00
N GLY A 53 1.14 -18.32 20.92
CA GLY A 53 0.97 -18.77 19.53
C GLY A 53 -0.50 -18.92 19.09
N ARG A 54 -1.43 -18.30 19.81
CA ARG A 54 -2.87 -18.31 19.45
C ARG A 54 -3.27 -17.21 18.49
N ALA A 55 -2.47 -16.12 18.43
CA ALA A 55 -2.71 -15.03 17.51
C ALA A 55 -2.72 -15.56 16.07
N LYS A 56 -3.72 -15.14 15.29
CA LYS A 56 -3.85 -15.47 13.89
C LYS A 56 -3.46 -14.28 13.04
N PHE A 57 -2.64 -14.54 12.03
CA PHE A 57 -2.20 -13.59 11.04
C PHE A 57 -2.89 -13.89 9.70
N THR A 58 -2.76 -13.00 8.72
CA THR A 58 -3.47 -13.13 7.45
C THR A 58 -3.20 -14.48 6.76
N ASP A 59 -1.96 -14.96 6.81
CA ASP A 59 -1.56 -16.24 6.22
C ASP A 59 -2.23 -17.45 6.89
N ASP A 60 -2.51 -17.36 8.21
CA ASP A 60 -3.24 -18.40 8.96
C ASP A 60 -4.74 -18.45 8.63
N LEU A 61 -5.26 -17.43 7.97
CA LEU A 61 -6.68 -17.27 7.65
C LEU A 61 -7.00 -17.60 6.19
N VAL A 62 -5.98 -17.92 5.39
CA VAL A 62 -6.18 -18.28 3.98
C VAL A 62 -7.00 -19.58 3.88
N PRO A 63 -8.12 -19.57 3.13
CA PRO A 63 -8.94 -20.78 2.94
C PRO A 63 -8.14 -21.91 2.26
N ALA A 64 -8.44 -23.14 2.65
CA ALA A 64 -7.95 -24.31 1.92
C ALA A 64 -8.47 -24.23 0.46
N ASN A 65 -7.64 -24.58 -0.51
CA ASN A 65 -7.92 -24.50 -1.95
C ASN A 65 -7.99 -23.08 -2.51
N CYS A 66 -7.41 -22.10 -1.85
CA CYS A 66 -7.26 -20.77 -2.39
C CYS A 66 -6.22 -20.78 -3.53
N LEU A 67 -6.53 -20.09 -4.64
CA LEU A 67 -5.54 -19.85 -5.70
C LEU A 67 -4.50 -18.86 -5.22
N VAL A 68 -3.29 -18.95 -5.75
CA VAL A 68 -2.19 -18.05 -5.42
C VAL A 68 -1.97 -17.06 -6.56
N ALA A 69 -2.01 -15.77 -6.25
CA ALA A 69 -1.65 -14.71 -7.18
C ALA A 69 -0.25 -14.17 -6.88
N LYS A 70 0.60 -14.08 -7.91
CA LYS A 70 1.92 -13.47 -7.84
C LYS A 70 2.06 -12.37 -8.88
N ILE A 71 2.71 -11.28 -8.50
CA ILE A 71 2.88 -10.10 -9.35
C ILE A 71 4.17 -10.20 -10.16
N TYR A 72 4.09 -9.83 -11.44
CA TYR A 72 5.25 -9.61 -12.29
C TYR A 72 5.67 -8.15 -12.20
N HIS A 73 6.86 -7.94 -11.67
CA HIS A 73 7.43 -6.61 -11.46
C HIS A 73 8.31 -6.18 -12.63
N ALA A 74 8.25 -4.90 -12.96
CA ALA A 74 9.11 -4.28 -13.97
C ALA A 74 10.59 -4.43 -13.64
N LYS A 75 11.39 -4.69 -14.68
CA LYS A 75 12.86 -4.87 -14.57
C LYS A 75 13.64 -3.63 -15.03
N ILE A 76 12.94 -2.53 -15.29
CA ILE A 76 13.50 -1.22 -15.65
C ILE A 76 13.09 -0.15 -14.65
N GLY A 77 13.82 0.95 -14.58
CA GLY A 77 13.51 2.03 -13.65
C GLY A 77 12.59 3.11 -14.21
N ASN A 78 12.49 3.24 -15.55
CA ASN A 78 11.65 4.24 -16.21
C ASN A 78 11.41 3.83 -17.66
N GLY A 79 10.18 3.83 -18.13
CA GLY A 79 9.87 3.45 -19.50
C GLY A 79 8.42 3.07 -19.71
N ILE A 80 8.15 2.46 -20.84
CA ILE A 80 6.84 1.88 -21.17
C ILE A 80 6.99 0.44 -21.64
N VAL A 81 5.97 -0.36 -21.38
CA VAL A 81 5.85 -1.71 -21.92
C VAL A 81 5.40 -1.64 -23.36
N LYS A 82 6.27 -1.98 -24.32
CA LYS A 82 5.92 -2.06 -25.76
C LYS A 82 5.10 -3.29 -26.06
N SER A 83 5.57 -4.44 -25.59
CA SER A 83 4.87 -5.70 -25.75
C SER A 83 5.05 -6.57 -24.50
N ILE A 84 4.06 -7.43 -24.24
CA ILE A 84 4.09 -8.45 -23.23
C ILE A 84 3.54 -9.74 -23.83
N ASP A 85 4.34 -10.81 -23.77
CA ASP A 85 3.93 -12.15 -24.20
C ASP A 85 3.77 -13.04 -22.97
N THR A 86 2.53 -13.48 -22.75
CA THR A 86 2.12 -14.34 -21.62
C THR A 86 1.87 -15.79 -22.06
N SER A 87 1.95 -16.09 -23.36
CA SER A 87 1.52 -17.36 -23.95
C SER A 87 2.16 -18.60 -23.30
N LYS A 88 3.48 -18.54 -23.03
CA LYS A 88 4.21 -19.63 -22.36
C LYS A 88 3.78 -19.80 -20.91
N ALA A 89 3.47 -18.69 -20.22
CA ALA A 89 3.01 -18.72 -18.85
C ALA A 89 1.58 -19.28 -18.75
N GLU A 90 0.70 -18.90 -19.67
CA GLU A 90 -0.68 -19.39 -19.74
C GLU A 90 -0.76 -20.88 -20.10
N ALA A 91 0.19 -21.37 -20.90
CA ALA A 91 0.26 -22.78 -21.28
C ALA A 91 0.83 -23.70 -20.18
N LEU A 92 1.35 -23.15 -19.08
CA LEU A 92 1.90 -23.96 -17.99
C LEU A 92 0.78 -24.60 -17.19
N ASP A 93 0.88 -25.91 -17.01
CA ASP A 93 -0.10 -26.68 -16.20
C ASP A 93 -0.17 -26.14 -14.77
N GLY A 94 -1.42 -26.02 -14.25
CA GLY A 94 -1.70 -25.41 -12.95
C GLY A 94 -1.80 -23.87 -12.95
N VAL A 95 -1.58 -23.19 -14.09
CA VAL A 95 -1.89 -21.76 -14.25
C VAL A 95 -3.35 -21.59 -14.61
N VAL A 96 -4.07 -20.80 -13.81
CA VAL A 96 -5.50 -20.54 -14.01
C VAL A 96 -5.71 -19.31 -14.89
N LYS A 97 -4.92 -18.26 -14.67
CA LYS A 97 -5.04 -17.00 -15.41
C LYS A 97 -3.76 -16.18 -15.35
N VAL A 98 -3.42 -15.52 -16.45
CA VAL A 98 -2.48 -14.40 -16.46
C VAL A 98 -3.26 -13.14 -16.76
N VAL A 99 -3.03 -12.10 -15.96
CA VAL A 99 -3.70 -10.78 -16.07
C VAL A 99 -2.62 -9.74 -16.27
N THR A 100 -2.78 -8.88 -17.27
CA THR A 100 -1.85 -7.80 -17.59
C THR A 100 -2.50 -6.44 -17.35
N PHE A 101 -1.72 -5.37 -17.45
CA PHE A 101 -2.25 -4.01 -17.39
C PHE A 101 -3.32 -3.69 -18.46
N LYS A 102 -3.46 -4.52 -19.49
CA LYS A 102 -4.49 -4.38 -20.53
C LYS A 102 -5.84 -4.97 -20.11
N ASP A 103 -5.83 -5.86 -19.13
CA ASP A 103 -7.00 -6.63 -18.67
C ASP A 103 -7.68 -6.01 -17.46
N VAL A 104 -7.06 -5.03 -16.84
CA VAL A 104 -7.58 -4.37 -15.63
C VAL A 104 -8.14 -2.97 -15.95
N PRO A 105 -9.11 -2.48 -15.15
CA PRO A 105 -9.60 -1.12 -15.30
C PRO A 105 -8.50 -0.07 -15.17
N ASN A 106 -8.48 0.91 -16.05
CA ASN A 106 -7.61 2.08 -15.93
C ASN A 106 -8.19 3.05 -14.89
N HIS A 107 -8.09 2.66 -13.62
CA HIS A 107 -8.53 3.45 -12.49
C HIS A 107 -7.34 3.78 -11.60
N CYS A 108 -7.13 5.06 -11.36
CA CYS A 108 -6.08 5.52 -10.47
C CYS A 108 -6.58 5.63 -9.02
N TYR A 109 -5.76 5.17 -8.10
CA TYR A 109 -5.99 5.29 -6.67
C TYR A 109 -4.78 5.91 -5.96
N PRO A 110 -4.96 6.56 -4.81
CA PRO A 110 -3.84 7.09 -4.04
C PRO A 110 -3.05 5.97 -3.37
N THR A 111 -1.77 6.18 -3.18
CA THR A 111 -0.96 5.32 -2.31
C THR A 111 -1.52 5.40 -0.89
N PRO A 112 -1.53 4.29 -0.12
CA PRO A 112 -2.00 4.33 1.28
C PRO A 112 -1.26 5.39 2.09
N GLY A 113 -1.97 6.36 2.56
CA GLY A 113 -1.44 7.48 3.34
C GLY A 113 -2.54 8.39 3.84
N HIS A 114 -3.10 9.23 3.00
CA HIS A 114 -4.00 10.30 3.42
C HIS A 114 -5.29 10.43 2.58
N PRO A 115 -6.01 9.33 2.22
CA PRO A 115 -7.21 9.43 1.42
C PRO A 115 -8.43 10.00 2.19
N TRP A 116 -8.29 10.16 3.49
CA TRP A 116 -9.35 10.52 4.44
C TRP A 116 -9.42 12.02 4.76
N SER A 117 -8.53 12.85 4.22
CA SER A 117 -8.65 14.29 4.39
C SER A 117 -9.82 14.82 3.58
N VAL A 118 -10.66 15.66 4.20
CA VAL A 118 -11.75 16.37 3.52
C VAL A 118 -11.23 17.52 2.65
N GLU A 119 -10.02 17.99 2.91
CA GLU A 119 -9.36 19.04 2.14
C GLU A 119 -8.56 18.42 0.99
N LEU A 120 -8.92 18.73 -0.25
CA LEU A 120 -8.26 18.22 -1.46
C LEU A 120 -6.76 18.49 -1.49
N ALA A 121 -6.32 19.63 -0.94
CA ALA A 121 -4.89 19.98 -0.86
C ALA A 121 -4.07 19.05 0.05
N HIS A 122 -4.74 18.32 0.95
CA HIS A 122 -4.12 17.39 1.89
C HIS A 122 -4.38 15.92 1.53
N GLN A 123 -5.06 15.65 0.42
CA GLN A 123 -5.24 14.29 -0.07
C GLN A 123 -4.02 13.82 -0.83
N ASP A 124 -3.74 12.52 -0.75
CA ASP A 124 -2.75 11.89 -1.60
C ASP A 124 -3.19 11.94 -3.07
N VAL A 125 -2.22 12.10 -3.95
CA VAL A 125 -2.48 12.10 -5.38
C VAL A 125 -2.82 10.69 -5.85
N ALA A 126 -3.96 10.54 -6.53
CA ALA A 126 -4.38 9.29 -7.16
C ALA A 126 -3.57 9.07 -8.45
N ASP A 127 -2.42 8.42 -8.33
CA ASP A 127 -1.46 8.21 -9.41
C ASP A 127 -1.07 6.75 -9.64
N ARG A 128 -1.65 5.84 -8.87
CA ARG A 128 -1.39 4.40 -8.95
C ARG A 128 -2.50 3.67 -9.69
N ASN A 129 -2.11 2.79 -10.60
CA ASN A 129 -2.99 1.80 -11.21
C ASN A 129 -2.77 0.44 -10.53
N ILE A 130 -3.75 -0.47 -10.67
CA ILE A 130 -3.62 -1.86 -10.19
C ILE A 130 -2.44 -2.54 -10.88
N LEU A 131 -2.40 -2.46 -12.22
CA LEU A 131 -1.26 -2.86 -13.06
C LEU A 131 -1.02 -1.74 -14.06
N THR A 132 0.23 -1.53 -14.46
CA THR A 132 0.59 -0.42 -15.35
C THR A 132 1.50 -0.82 -16.50
N GLY A 133 1.25 -0.26 -17.68
CA GLY A 133 2.19 -0.31 -18.80
C GLY A 133 3.20 0.84 -18.79
N ARG A 134 3.02 1.86 -17.92
CA ARG A 134 3.95 2.96 -17.70
C ARG A 134 4.79 2.70 -16.46
N VAL A 135 6.00 2.23 -16.67
CA VAL A 135 6.96 1.94 -15.61
C VAL A 135 7.60 3.22 -15.10
N ARG A 136 7.50 3.49 -13.82
CA ARG A 136 8.00 4.69 -13.15
C ARG A 136 9.13 4.43 -12.16
N TYR A 137 9.28 3.17 -11.75
CA TYR A 137 10.35 2.73 -10.87
C TYR A 137 10.62 1.23 -11.09
N TYR A 138 11.79 0.77 -10.68
CA TYR A 138 12.12 -0.66 -10.70
C TYR A 138 11.22 -1.42 -9.72
N GLY A 139 10.49 -2.41 -10.23
CA GLY A 139 9.53 -3.16 -9.43
C GLY A 139 8.07 -2.69 -9.56
N ASP A 140 7.75 -1.79 -10.52
CA ASP A 140 6.36 -1.40 -10.81
C ASP A 140 5.54 -2.61 -11.30
N ASP A 141 4.26 -2.67 -10.97
CA ASP A 141 3.40 -3.84 -11.20
C ASP A 141 2.85 -3.85 -12.62
N ILE A 142 3.23 -4.85 -13.43
CA ILE A 142 2.87 -4.94 -14.86
C ILE A 142 1.81 -6.00 -15.12
N ALA A 143 1.94 -7.16 -14.49
CA ALA A 143 1.07 -8.31 -14.69
C ALA A 143 0.94 -9.12 -13.41
N ALA A 144 -0.03 -10.04 -13.38
CA ALA A 144 -0.22 -10.99 -12.30
C ALA A 144 -0.48 -12.38 -12.87
N VAL A 145 0.09 -13.40 -12.24
CA VAL A 145 -0.21 -14.81 -12.52
C VAL A 145 -1.05 -15.35 -11.38
N VAL A 146 -2.12 -16.03 -11.72
CA VAL A 146 -2.97 -16.79 -10.79
C VAL A 146 -2.80 -18.27 -11.09
N ALA A 147 -2.39 -19.05 -10.10
CA ALA A 147 -2.12 -20.47 -10.23
C ALA A 147 -2.63 -21.27 -9.02
N GLU A 148 -2.64 -22.58 -9.13
CA GLU A 148 -3.09 -23.50 -8.08
C GLU A 148 -2.16 -23.50 -6.86
N ASP A 149 -0.88 -23.20 -7.07
CA ASP A 149 0.12 -23.13 -6.00
C ASP A 149 1.19 -22.04 -6.25
N GLU A 150 1.95 -21.74 -5.22
CA GLU A 150 2.99 -20.71 -5.25
C GLU A 150 4.15 -21.05 -6.20
N ILE A 151 4.54 -22.31 -6.27
CA ILE A 151 5.68 -22.75 -7.11
C ILE A 151 5.30 -22.61 -8.58
N THR A 152 4.09 -23.02 -8.94
CA THR A 152 3.56 -22.88 -10.30
C THR A 152 3.44 -21.41 -10.69
N ALA A 153 2.87 -20.55 -9.81
CA ALA A 153 2.82 -19.13 -10.05
C ALA A 153 4.20 -18.51 -10.27
N GLN A 154 5.18 -18.88 -9.45
CA GLN A 154 6.56 -18.39 -9.56
C GLN A 154 7.28 -18.88 -10.84
N ARG A 155 7.01 -20.12 -11.30
CA ARG A 155 7.52 -20.63 -12.58
C ARG A 155 6.91 -19.88 -13.76
N ALA A 156 5.60 -19.65 -13.73
CA ALA A 156 4.89 -18.94 -14.78
C ALA A 156 5.38 -17.48 -14.93
N LEU A 157 5.65 -16.78 -13.83
CA LEU A 157 6.23 -15.43 -13.87
C LEU A 157 7.55 -15.38 -14.66
N ARG A 158 8.37 -16.42 -14.62
CA ARG A 158 9.65 -16.47 -15.35
C ARG A 158 9.49 -16.70 -16.85
N LEU A 159 8.30 -17.14 -17.29
CA LEU A 159 7.97 -17.39 -18.68
C LEU A 159 7.35 -16.17 -19.38
N ILE A 160 7.01 -15.14 -18.62
CA ILE A 160 6.50 -13.88 -19.18
C ILE A 160 7.67 -13.13 -19.82
N GLU A 161 7.51 -12.78 -21.09
CA GLU A 161 8.48 -12.00 -21.86
C GLU A 161 7.94 -10.57 -22.05
N VAL A 162 8.75 -9.57 -21.68
CA VAL A 162 8.36 -8.15 -21.77
C VAL A 162 9.42 -7.38 -22.53
N GLU A 163 8.98 -6.65 -23.54
CA GLU A 163 9.79 -5.69 -24.28
C GLU A 163 9.49 -4.29 -23.79
N TYR A 164 10.53 -3.53 -23.47
CA TYR A 164 10.41 -2.16 -22.96
C TYR A 164 10.94 -1.13 -23.95
N GLU A 165 10.36 0.04 -23.91
CA GLU A 165 11.01 1.27 -24.34
C GLU A 165 11.52 1.99 -23.09
N GLU A 166 12.84 1.99 -22.92
CA GLU A 166 13.47 2.53 -21.72
C GLU A 166 13.70 4.03 -21.84
N TYR A 167 13.47 4.74 -20.76
CA TYR A 167 13.75 6.16 -20.61
C TYR A 167 14.86 6.40 -19.57
N PRO A 168 15.54 7.54 -19.65
CA PRO A 168 16.54 7.90 -18.64
C PRO A 168 15.98 7.90 -17.23
N VAL A 169 16.74 7.32 -16.31
CA VAL A 169 16.39 7.26 -14.89
C VAL A 169 17.04 8.42 -14.15
N GLU A 170 16.27 9.20 -13.41
CA GLU A 170 16.77 10.26 -12.53
C GLU A 170 16.33 9.97 -11.09
N ILE A 171 17.28 9.64 -10.23
CA ILE A 171 17.04 9.29 -8.82
C ILE A 171 17.21 10.48 -7.86
N HIS A 172 17.71 11.61 -8.35
CA HIS A 172 17.95 12.76 -7.50
C HIS A 172 16.79 13.74 -7.56
N PRO A 173 16.02 13.98 -6.47
CA PRO A 173 14.77 14.75 -6.50
C PRO A 173 14.93 16.15 -7.10
N ARG A 174 16.00 16.88 -6.72
CA ARG A 174 16.25 18.24 -7.22
C ARG A 174 16.58 18.27 -8.71
N LYS A 175 17.29 17.27 -9.23
CA LYS A 175 17.56 17.17 -10.67
C LYS A 175 16.30 16.78 -11.43
N SER A 176 15.52 15.86 -10.88
CA SER A 176 14.25 15.40 -11.46
C SER A 176 13.27 16.55 -11.69
N MET A 177 13.22 17.54 -10.79
CA MET A 177 12.32 18.70 -10.95
C MET A 177 12.58 19.50 -12.22
N TYR A 178 13.82 19.49 -12.74
CA TYR A 178 14.22 20.39 -13.82
C TYR A 178 14.64 19.69 -15.12
N GLY A 179 14.78 18.37 -15.14
CA GLY A 179 15.55 17.77 -16.21
C GLY A 179 15.15 16.44 -16.81
N SER A 180 14.27 15.65 -16.22
CA SER A 180 13.93 14.36 -16.84
C SER A 180 12.88 14.52 -17.95
N LYS A 181 13.20 13.99 -19.14
CA LYS A 181 12.24 13.91 -20.25
C LYS A 181 12.25 12.49 -20.81
N PRO A 182 11.10 11.85 -20.99
CA PRO A 182 9.77 12.33 -20.60
C PRO A 182 9.60 12.42 -19.08
N PRO A 183 8.66 13.23 -18.58
CA PRO A 183 8.38 13.29 -17.14
C PRO A 183 7.89 11.93 -16.63
N ILE A 184 8.13 11.63 -15.36
CA ILE A 184 7.72 10.36 -14.72
C ILE A 184 6.20 10.19 -14.82
N HIS A 185 5.44 11.23 -14.47
CA HIS A 185 4.00 11.32 -14.71
C HIS A 185 3.79 12.13 -16.00
N LEU A 186 3.31 11.47 -17.06
CA LEU A 186 3.23 12.06 -18.38
C LEU A 186 2.31 13.29 -18.48
N ASP A 187 1.36 13.41 -17.55
CA ASP A 187 0.45 14.54 -17.42
C ASP A 187 1.06 15.74 -16.65
N LYS A 188 2.25 15.56 -16.06
CA LYS A 188 2.95 16.63 -15.32
C LYS A 188 4.08 17.23 -16.14
N LYS A 189 4.18 18.56 -16.09
CA LYS A 189 5.13 19.30 -16.90
C LYS A 189 6.57 19.19 -16.40
N ASP A 190 6.79 18.99 -15.10
CA ASP A 190 8.07 19.15 -14.41
C ASP A 190 8.26 18.18 -13.24
N ASN A 191 7.85 16.93 -13.28
CA ASN A 191 8.01 15.94 -12.20
C ASN A 191 7.65 16.42 -10.78
N VAL A 192 6.87 17.50 -10.67
CA VAL A 192 6.36 18.01 -9.41
C VAL A 192 4.92 17.55 -9.28
N LEU A 193 4.68 16.58 -8.42
CA LEU A 193 3.39 15.96 -8.25
C LEU A 193 2.43 16.90 -7.53
N VAL A 194 2.90 17.54 -6.44
CA VAL A 194 2.11 18.46 -5.61
C VAL A 194 3.00 19.55 -5.03
N ARG A 195 2.43 20.72 -4.80
CA ARG A 195 3.06 21.84 -4.07
C ARG A 195 2.18 22.20 -2.89
N SER A 196 2.75 22.17 -1.70
CA SER A 196 2.08 22.57 -0.46
C SER A 196 2.88 23.71 0.18
N ASN A 197 2.22 24.81 0.50
CA ASN A 197 2.85 25.95 1.13
C ASN A 197 2.06 26.32 2.40
N TYR A 198 2.78 26.50 3.49
CA TYR A 198 2.23 26.97 4.75
C TYR A 198 2.92 28.29 5.11
N PHE A 199 2.13 29.30 5.39
CA PHE A 199 2.62 30.61 5.78
C PHE A 199 2.04 30.97 7.15
N ILE A 200 2.92 31.20 8.12
CA ILE A 200 2.58 31.71 9.44
C ILE A 200 3.52 32.87 9.74
N GLY A 201 2.97 34.06 9.89
CA GLY A 201 3.74 35.29 10.08
C GLY A 201 4.53 35.73 8.85
N ASN A 202 5.60 36.51 9.06
CA ASN A 202 6.50 37.01 8.02
C ASN A 202 7.91 36.47 8.24
N VAL A 203 8.30 35.47 7.43
CA VAL A 203 9.59 34.78 7.56
C VAL A 203 10.76 35.73 7.28
N GLU A 204 10.62 36.61 6.28
CA GLU A 204 11.70 37.55 5.91
C GLU A 204 11.99 38.59 7.00
N GLU A 205 10.91 39.06 7.63
CA GLU A 205 11.02 40.01 8.74
C GLU A 205 11.61 39.32 9.98
N GLY A 206 11.12 38.12 10.33
CA GLY A 206 11.68 37.32 11.42
C GLY A 206 13.17 36.98 11.25
N LEU A 207 13.60 36.71 10.01
CA LEU A 207 15.04 36.50 9.72
C LEU A 207 15.89 37.78 9.89
N LYS A 208 15.35 38.97 9.55
CA LYS A 208 16.02 40.24 9.75
C LYS A 208 16.14 40.62 11.21
N GLU A 209 15.15 40.30 12.01
CA GLU A 209 15.11 40.61 13.44
C GLU A 209 15.88 39.59 14.28
N SER A 210 16.28 38.45 13.70
CA SER A 210 17.00 37.39 14.42
C SER A 210 18.46 37.80 14.66
N GLU A 211 18.91 37.69 15.90
CA GLU A 211 20.32 37.92 16.27
C GLU A 211 21.27 36.91 15.59
N THR A 212 20.81 35.67 15.42
CA THR A 212 21.61 34.61 14.79
C THR A 212 20.74 33.80 13.82
N VAL A 213 21.24 33.65 12.58
CA VAL A 213 20.61 32.84 11.54
C VAL A 213 21.49 31.64 11.18
N ILE A 214 21.00 30.42 11.34
CA ILE A 214 21.72 29.19 10.98
C ILE A 214 21.05 28.54 9.78
N LYS A 215 21.80 28.33 8.69
CA LYS A 215 21.36 27.60 7.50
C LYS A 215 22.13 26.31 7.37
N ARG A 216 21.43 25.16 7.39
CA ARG A 216 22.03 23.82 7.25
C ARG A 216 21.17 22.95 6.33
N SER A 217 21.80 21.96 5.72
CA SER A 217 21.14 20.90 4.97
C SER A 217 21.36 19.56 5.67
N TYR A 218 20.29 18.80 5.83
CA TYR A 218 20.31 17.48 6.43
C TYR A 218 19.82 16.46 5.43
N LYS A 219 20.32 15.24 5.51
CA LYS A 219 19.89 14.10 4.72
C LYS A 219 19.66 12.91 5.63
N THR A 220 18.48 12.34 5.58
CA THR A 220 18.16 11.08 6.23
C THR A 220 18.41 9.91 5.27
N PRO A 221 18.83 8.74 5.75
CA PRO A 221 18.88 7.53 4.92
C PRO A 221 17.49 7.07 4.52
N ILE A 222 17.41 6.38 3.39
CA ILE A 222 16.23 5.62 3.02
C ILE A 222 16.28 4.30 3.80
N VAL A 223 15.22 3.98 4.52
CA VAL A 223 15.13 2.78 5.38
C VAL A 223 13.92 1.96 4.96
N GLN A 224 14.10 0.65 4.87
CA GLN A 224 13.01 -0.31 4.72
C GLN A 224 12.61 -0.86 6.09
N HIS A 225 11.33 -0.98 6.37
CA HIS A 225 10.80 -1.46 7.65
C HIS A 225 11.14 -2.93 7.92
N CYS A 226 11.31 -3.74 6.87
CA CYS A 226 11.64 -5.17 6.96
C CYS A 226 10.69 -5.94 7.89
N HIS A 227 9.40 -5.83 7.66
CA HIS A 227 8.39 -6.54 8.44
C HIS A 227 8.64 -8.06 8.39
N ILE A 228 8.51 -8.72 9.55
CA ILE A 228 8.58 -10.18 9.65
C ILE A 228 7.33 -10.80 9.02
N GLU A 229 6.15 -10.20 9.26
CA GLU A 229 4.91 -10.58 8.57
C GLU A 229 4.88 -9.95 7.16
N ASN A 230 4.86 -10.79 6.14
CA ASN A 230 4.71 -10.34 4.77
C ASN A 230 3.31 -9.78 4.51
N PRO A 231 3.17 -8.69 3.75
CA PRO A 231 1.86 -8.21 3.31
C PRO A 231 1.17 -9.27 2.43
N ILE A 232 0.01 -9.72 2.86
CA ILE A 232 -0.82 -10.70 2.16
C ILE A 232 -2.24 -10.15 2.07
N SER A 233 -2.91 -10.41 0.95
CA SER A 233 -4.33 -10.13 0.77
C SER A 233 -5.05 -11.39 0.34
N CYS A 234 -6.20 -11.64 0.91
CA CYS A 234 -7.08 -12.74 0.52
C CYS A 234 -8.45 -12.17 0.13
N ALA A 235 -9.00 -12.65 -0.98
CA ALA A 235 -10.34 -12.29 -1.45
C ALA A 235 -11.14 -13.56 -1.76
N TYR A 236 -12.41 -13.57 -1.38
CA TYR A 236 -13.36 -14.65 -1.68
C TYR A 236 -14.75 -14.07 -1.89
N MET A 237 -15.58 -14.81 -2.60
CA MET A 237 -17.00 -14.48 -2.77
C MET A 237 -17.81 -15.33 -1.79
N GLU A 238 -18.80 -14.70 -1.14
CA GLU A 238 -19.82 -15.35 -0.30
C GLU A 238 -21.07 -15.68 -1.11
#